data_980687ab22d0f6401312d973adab76c7
#
_entry.id   980687ab22d0f6401312d973adab76c7
#
_cell.length_a   1.000
_cell.length_b   1.000
_cell.length_c   1.000
_cell.angle_alpha   90.00
_cell.angle_beta   90.00
_cell.angle_gamma   90.00
#
_symmetry.space_group_name_H-M   'P 1'
#
loop_
_entity.id
_entity.type
_entity.pdbx_description
1 polymer ?
#
loop_
_entity_poly.entity_id
_entity_poly.type
_entity_poly.pdbx_seq_one_letter_code
_entity_poly.pdbx_strand_id
1 'polypeptide(L)' 'MRNVKIFSTDIENRTQVIYISAAICSLFPHSIVTVDLEDCDKVLRVEGNIPTNECIINLLSKLGVRIE' A
#
# COMPACT_ATOMS: atom_id res chain seq x y z
N MET A 1 -12.50 4.31 12.75
CA MET A 1 -11.28 4.94 13.31
C MET A 1 -10.15 4.90 12.29
N ARG A 2 -9.51 6.03 12.08
CA ARG A 2 -8.38 6.06 11.15
C ARG A 2 -7.14 5.44 11.81
N ASN A 3 -6.39 4.72 11.01
CA ASN A 3 -5.13 4.15 11.46
C ASN A 3 -4.11 4.23 10.32
N VAL A 4 -2.86 3.89 10.62
CA VAL A 4 -1.78 3.88 9.65
C VAL A 4 -1.19 2.47 9.60
N LYS A 5 -1.11 1.92 8.39
CA LYS A 5 -0.47 0.63 8.14
C LYS A 5 0.79 0.89 7.34
N ILE A 6 1.89 0.30 7.77
CA ILE A 6 3.20 0.51 7.15
C ILE A 6 3.79 -0.85 6.75
N PHE A 7 4.26 -0.93 5.51
CA PHE A 7 4.81 -2.18 4.97
C PHE A 7 6.11 -1.91 4.23
N SER A 8 7.09 -2.78 4.39
CA SER A 8 8.26 -2.81 3.53
C SER A 8 7.91 -3.63 2.28
N THR A 9 8.22 -3.10 1.10
CA THR A 9 7.79 -3.70 -0.16
C THR A 9 8.93 -3.79 -1.17
N ASP A 10 8.66 -4.38 -2.32
CA ASP A 10 9.57 -4.41 -3.46
C ASP A 10 9.12 -3.50 -4.60
N ILE A 11 8.31 -2.49 -4.30
CA ILE A 11 7.85 -1.52 -5.29
C ILE A 11 9.06 -0.78 -5.88
N GLU A 12 9.14 -0.73 -7.22
CA GLU A 12 10.31 -0.16 -7.88
C GLU A 12 10.07 1.13 -8.64
N ASN A 13 8.83 1.41 -9.05
CA ASN A 13 8.56 2.55 -9.90
C ASN A 13 7.20 3.18 -9.63
N ARG A 14 7.00 4.37 -10.22
CA ARG A 14 5.78 5.14 -10.00
C ARG A 14 4.54 4.51 -10.61
N THR A 15 4.70 3.74 -11.67
CA THR A 15 3.57 3.04 -12.30
C THR A 15 2.96 2.06 -11.31
N GLN A 16 3.79 1.33 -10.57
CA GLN A 16 3.31 0.43 -9.53
C GLN A 16 2.59 1.20 -8.42
N VAL A 17 3.12 2.36 -8.04
CA VAL A 17 2.50 3.21 -7.03
C VAL A 17 1.09 3.63 -7.45
N ILE A 18 0.92 4.01 -8.71
CA ILE A 18 -0.38 4.42 -9.25
C ILE A 18 -1.38 3.26 -9.18
N TYR A 19 -1.00 2.07 -9.62
CA TYR A 19 -1.85 0.90 -9.56
C TYR A 19 -2.26 0.54 -8.15
N ILE A 20 -1.29 0.53 -7.25
CA ILE A 20 -1.51 0.18 -5.85
C ILE A 20 -2.43 1.20 -5.18
N SER A 21 -2.17 2.47 -5.40
CA SER A 21 -2.99 3.55 -4.84
C SER A 21 -4.43 3.45 -5.32
N ALA A 22 -4.62 3.24 -6.62
CA ALA A 22 -5.96 3.10 -7.21
C ALA A 22 -6.69 1.90 -6.62
N ALA A 23 -6.00 0.77 -6.49
CA ALA A 23 -6.60 -0.45 -5.95
C ALA A 23 -7.00 -0.29 -4.49
N ILE A 24 -6.13 0.32 -3.69
CA ILE A 24 -6.41 0.54 -2.26
C ILE A 24 -7.57 1.52 -2.10
N CYS A 25 -7.57 2.60 -2.86
CA CYS A 25 -8.65 3.58 -2.78
C CYS A 25 -9.99 3.03 -3.28
N SER A 26 -9.95 2.04 -4.17
CA SER A 26 -11.16 1.37 -4.63
C SER A 26 -11.83 0.57 -3.50
N LEU A 27 -11.01 -0.07 -2.64
CA LEU A 27 -11.52 -0.84 -1.51
C LEU A 27 -11.77 0.02 -0.28
N PHE A 28 -10.94 1.03 -0.09
CA PHE A 28 -11.00 1.89 1.09
C PHE A 28 -11.02 3.34 0.65
N PRO A 29 -12.19 3.86 0.24
CA PRO A 29 -12.34 5.27 -0.13
C PRO A 29 -11.87 6.17 1.00
N HIS A 30 -11.29 7.29 0.67
CA HIS A 30 -10.77 8.27 1.62
C HIS A 30 -9.47 7.85 2.29
N SER A 31 -8.85 6.75 1.87
CA SER A 31 -7.52 6.41 2.37
C SER A 31 -6.45 7.24 1.66
N ILE A 32 -5.33 7.44 2.36
CA ILE A 32 -4.17 8.14 1.82
C ILE A 32 -3.05 7.12 1.67
N VAL A 33 -2.53 6.99 0.45
CA VAL A 33 -1.49 6.02 0.12
C VAL A 33 -0.23 6.77 -0.27
N THR A 34 0.86 6.44 0.39
CA THR A 34 2.17 7.05 0.10
C THR A 34 3.21 5.94 -0.01
N VAL A 35 4.10 6.05 -0.98
CA VAL A 35 5.22 5.11 -1.13
C VAL A 35 6.51 5.91 -1.21
N ASP A 36 7.47 5.56 -0.38
CA ASP A 36 8.79 6.18 -0.41
C ASP A 36 9.72 5.33 -1.27
N LEU A 37 9.85 5.74 -2.53
CA LEU A 37 10.68 5.02 -3.49
C LEU A 37 12.18 5.25 -3.28
N GLU A 38 12.54 6.27 -2.54
CA GLU A 38 13.94 6.56 -2.25
C GLU A 38 14.48 5.76 -1.07
N ASP A 39 13.58 5.23 -0.25
CA ASP A 39 13.95 4.36 0.85
C ASP A 39 14.34 2.98 0.32
N CYS A 40 15.37 2.38 0.92
CA CYS A 40 15.80 1.03 0.52
C CYS A 40 14.73 -0.02 0.81
N ASP A 41 13.86 0.22 1.77
CA ASP A 41 12.76 -0.69 2.10
C ASP A 41 11.51 -0.44 1.27
N LYS A 42 11.50 0.59 0.42
CA LYS A 42 10.35 0.93 -0.42
C LYS A 42 9.07 0.93 0.40
N VAL A 43 9.05 1.76 1.44
CA VAL A 43 7.99 1.76 2.44
C VAL A 43 6.66 2.22 1.84
N LEU A 44 5.64 1.37 1.99
CA LEU A 44 4.26 1.70 1.66
C LEU A 44 3.53 2.09 2.93
N ARG A 45 2.91 3.26 2.90
CA ARG A 45 2.14 3.77 4.02
C ARG A 45 0.70 3.96 3.58
N VAL A 46 -0.22 3.35 4.29
CA VAL A 46 -1.65 3.48 4.03
C VAL A 46 -2.33 4.03 5.27
N GLU A 47 -2.92 5.20 5.15
CA GLU A 47 -3.64 5.83 6.24
C GLU A 47 -5.12 5.84 5.91
N GLY A 48 -5.94 5.37 6.83
CA GLY A 48 -7.38 5.36 6.63
C GLY A 48 -8.07 4.42 7.60
N ASN A 49 -9.30 4.08 7.27
CA ASN A 49 -10.10 3.16 8.08
C ASN A 49 -9.90 1.74 7.56
N ILE A 50 -8.72 1.18 7.85
CA ILE A 50 -8.29 -0.14 7.38
C ILE A 50 -8.49 -1.14 8.51
N PRO A 51 -9.36 -2.16 8.34
CA PRO A 51 -9.66 -3.09 9.44
C PRO A 51 -8.48 -3.98 9.84
N THR A 52 -7.75 -4.53 8.87
CA THR A 52 -6.62 -5.42 9.17
C THR A 52 -5.49 -5.23 8.16
N ASN A 53 -4.28 -5.63 8.55
CA ASN A 53 -3.14 -5.64 7.63
C ASN A 53 -3.38 -6.63 6.48
N GLU A 54 -4.08 -7.72 6.74
CA GLU A 54 -4.31 -8.76 5.74
C GLU A 54 -5.06 -8.24 4.52
N CYS A 55 -5.95 -7.27 4.70
CA CYS A 55 -6.65 -6.66 3.57
C CYS A 55 -5.68 -6.07 2.56
N ILE A 56 -4.66 -5.38 3.04
CA ILE A 56 -3.64 -4.77 2.19
C ILE A 56 -2.70 -5.84 1.64
N ILE A 57 -2.27 -6.77 2.49
CA ILE A 57 -1.35 -7.84 2.10
C ILE A 57 -1.94 -8.66 0.96
N ASN A 58 -3.21 -9.07 1.09
CA ASN A 58 -3.87 -9.85 0.05
C ASN A 58 -3.99 -9.08 -1.25
N LEU A 59 -4.32 -7.80 -1.18
CA LEU A 59 -4.44 -6.95 -2.35
C LEU A 59 -3.09 -6.81 -3.06
N LEU A 60 -2.03 -6.55 -2.33
CA LEU A 60 -0.68 -6.40 -2.90
C LEU A 60 -0.21 -7.70 -3.53
N SER A 61 -0.52 -8.83 -2.90
CA SER A 61 -0.18 -10.14 -3.45
C SER A 61 -0.82 -10.35 -4.82
N LYS A 62 -2.08 -9.97 -4.97
CA LYS A 62 -2.79 -10.07 -6.25
C LYS A 62 -2.18 -9.17 -7.31
N LEU A 63 -1.58 -8.08 -6.92
CA LEU A 63 -0.93 -7.13 -7.82
C LEU A 63 0.52 -7.49 -8.10
N GLY A 64 1.02 -8.58 -7.53
CA GLY A 64 2.40 -9.01 -7.74
C GLY A 64 3.43 -8.27 -6.91
N VAL A 65 3.00 -7.58 -5.87
CA VAL A 65 3.91 -6.84 -4.98
C VAL A 65 4.22 -7.69 -3.75
N ARG A 66 5.49 -7.78 -3.43
CA ARG A 66 5.95 -8.49 -2.24
C ARG A 66 6.01 -7.57 -1.04
N ILE A 67 5.62 -8.10 0.10
CA ILE A 67 5.81 -7.46 1.40
C ILE A 67 6.92 -8.21 2.12
N GLU A 68 7.89 -7.47 2.57
CA GLU A 68 9.05 -8.05 3.22
C GLU A 68 9.01 -7.88 4.74
#